data_5000b5d4d0bd776922c6c86e020cf105
#
_entry.id   5000b5d4d0bd776922c6c86e020cf105
#
_cell.length_a   1.000
_cell.length_b   1.000
_cell.length_c   1.000
_cell.angle_alpha   90.00
_cell.angle_beta   90.00
_cell.angle_gamma   90.00
#
_symmetry.space_group_name_H-M   'P 1'
#
loop_
_entity.id
_entity.type
_entity.pdbx_description
1 polymer ?
#
loop_
_entity_poly.entity_id
_entity_poly.type
_entity_poly.pdbx_seq_one_letter_code
_entity_poly.pdbx_strand_id
1 'polypeptide(L)'
;MSLRLFPLLLLSFIFSACEKSGPKPLRVGMDMSYPPFEMRDTKGEPAGVSVDLARALGEHLKRKVELENMPFSGLVVALQTGRIDVIISSMTATEEGGRNVEFSDPYVRTGLCLLVGAKGDVNGIADLDTDGKKIAVVRGTTGQHWAKANLKKAALLDLEKETACVLEVTQGKADAFIYDQMSTLRNWQANPDTTRAMLKPFREEAWAVAMRKGDIAMKAHVNAFLAEYRAGGGFRRLGDKWLKEQRDTFAKLGVPFVF
;
A
#
# COMPACT_ATOMS: atom_id res chain seq x y z
N MET A 1 39.68 15.21 78.47
CA MET A 1 38.27 15.16 78.06
C MET A 1 38.24 15.19 76.54
N SER A 2 38.21 14.03 75.91
CA SER A 2 38.31 13.90 74.43
C SER A 2 36.92 13.68 73.86
N LEU A 3 36.45 14.66 73.08
CA LEU A 3 35.16 14.65 72.42
C LEU A 3 35.30 13.82 71.12
N ARG A 4 34.64 12.68 71.08
CA ARG A 4 34.57 11.81 69.86
C ARG A 4 33.41 12.30 68.98
N LEU A 5 33.73 12.88 67.84
CA LEU A 5 32.77 13.17 66.74
C LEU A 5 32.44 11.83 66.03
N PHE A 6 31.14 11.47 65.98
CA PHE A 6 30.60 10.41 65.15
C PHE A 6 30.17 10.99 63.79
N PRO A 7 30.62 10.46 62.63
CA PRO A 7 30.11 10.92 61.37
C PRO A 7 28.77 10.26 61.08
N LEU A 8 27.74 11.10 60.86
CA LEU A 8 26.40 10.70 60.41
C LEU A 8 26.45 10.37 58.93
N LEU A 9 26.37 9.07 58.60
CA LEU A 9 26.34 8.60 57.20
C LEU A 9 24.91 8.82 56.66
N LEU A 10 24.73 9.84 55.81
CA LEU A 10 23.49 10.10 55.11
C LEU A 10 23.35 9.09 53.95
N LEU A 11 22.51 8.06 54.16
CA LEU A 11 22.16 7.07 53.12
C LEU A 11 21.16 7.67 52.17
N SER A 12 21.64 8.25 51.02
CA SER A 12 20.79 8.78 49.94
C SER A 12 20.13 7.63 49.21
N PHE A 13 18.85 7.37 49.45
CA PHE A 13 18.02 6.49 48.65
C PHE A 13 17.78 7.17 47.31
N ILE A 14 18.50 6.73 46.26
CA ILE A 14 18.20 7.07 44.88
C ILE A 14 16.98 6.25 44.47
N PHE A 15 15.80 6.87 44.52
CA PHE A 15 14.62 6.34 43.84
C PHE A 15 14.85 6.43 42.34
N SER A 16 15.30 5.33 41.71
CA SER A 16 15.25 5.16 40.26
C SER A 16 13.76 5.12 39.86
N ALA A 17 13.23 6.25 39.47
CA ALA A 17 11.93 6.30 38.83
C ALA A 17 12.04 5.52 37.50
N CYS A 18 11.54 4.27 37.53
CA CYS A 18 11.34 3.49 36.33
C CYS A 18 10.22 4.21 35.54
N GLU A 19 10.60 5.13 34.66
CA GLU A 19 9.66 5.68 33.68
C GLU A 19 9.09 4.49 32.89
N LYS A 20 7.82 4.18 33.14
CA LYS A 20 7.06 3.26 32.28
C LYS A 20 7.02 3.92 30.91
N SER A 21 7.97 3.61 30.06
CA SER A 21 7.89 3.98 28.65
C SER A 21 6.56 3.44 28.13
N GLY A 22 5.72 4.34 27.60
CA GLY A 22 4.44 3.96 27.00
C GLY A 22 4.65 2.91 25.90
N PRO A 23 3.58 2.32 25.36
CA PRO A 23 3.70 1.33 24.30
C PRO A 23 4.49 1.91 23.13
N LYS A 24 5.42 1.11 22.58
CA LYS A 24 6.24 1.53 21.43
C LYS A 24 5.33 1.96 20.27
N PRO A 25 5.68 3.01 19.53
CA PRO A 25 4.90 3.45 18.39
C PRO A 25 4.76 2.33 17.34
N LEU A 26 3.64 2.34 16.61
CA LEU A 26 3.40 1.47 15.47
C LEU A 26 4.00 2.13 14.23
N ARG A 27 5.08 1.57 13.72
CA ARG A 27 5.74 2.07 12.50
C ARG A 27 5.08 1.41 11.29
N VAL A 28 4.43 2.24 10.47
CA VAL A 28 3.68 1.80 9.29
C VAL A 28 4.40 2.25 8.03
N GLY A 29 4.87 1.29 7.22
CA GLY A 29 5.48 1.57 5.92
C GLY A 29 4.43 1.74 4.83
N MET A 30 4.63 2.77 3.98
CA MET A 30 3.81 3.01 2.79
C MET A 30 4.59 3.78 1.72
N ASP A 31 4.19 3.63 0.47
CA ASP A 31 4.66 4.47 -0.64
C ASP A 31 3.62 5.56 -0.91
N MET A 32 3.88 6.78 -0.41
CA MET A 32 2.93 7.90 -0.50
C MET A 32 2.88 8.53 -1.89
N SER A 33 2.89 7.71 -2.93
CA SER A 33 2.77 8.12 -4.34
C SER A 33 1.53 7.55 -5.03
N TYR A 34 0.57 6.97 -4.26
CA TYR A 34 -0.61 6.29 -4.78
C TYR A 34 -1.93 6.93 -4.31
N PRO A 35 -2.33 8.10 -4.85
CA PRO A 35 -3.60 8.75 -4.52
C PRO A 35 -4.80 7.95 -5.08
N PRO A 36 -5.97 7.93 -4.37
CA PRO A 36 -6.21 8.59 -3.11
C PRO A 36 -6.00 7.68 -1.89
N PHE A 37 -5.26 6.58 -2.04
CA PHE A 37 -5.02 5.61 -0.95
C PHE A 37 -3.92 6.07 0.00
N GLU A 38 -2.72 6.30 -0.50
CA GLU A 38 -1.61 6.84 0.27
C GLU A 38 -0.89 7.94 -0.54
N MET A 39 -0.91 9.15 -0.01
CA MET A 39 -0.38 10.33 -0.69
C MET A 39 0.07 11.39 0.30
N ARG A 40 0.66 12.45 -0.21
CA ARG A 40 0.79 13.72 0.50
C ARG A 40 -0.27 14.69 0.00
N ASP A 41 -0.91 15.39 0.93
CA ASP A 41 -1.85 16.46 0.60
C ASP A 41 -1.15 17.73 0.09
N THR A 42 -1.91 18.78 -0.18
CA THR A 42 -1.39 20.07 -0.67
C THR A 42 -0.49 20.78 0.34
N LYS A 43 -0.48 20.38 1.61
CA LYS A 43 0.40 20.88 2.67
C LYS A 43 1.62 19.98 2.87
N GLY A 44 1.73 18.87 2.12
CA GLY A 44 2.80 17.90 2.26
C GLY A 44 2.54 16.86 3.36
N GLU A 45 1.37 16.88 4.03
CA GLU A 45 1.02 15.96 5.10
C GLU A 45 0.52 14.61 4.56
N PRO A 46 0.80 13.49 5.26
CA PRO A 46 0.27 12.20 4.90
C PRO A 46 -1.27 12.16 4.92
N ALA A 47 -1.87 11.71 3.82
CA ALA A 47 -3.31 11.69 3.61
C ALA A 47 -3.74 10.48 2.75
N GLY A 48 -5.02 10.08 2.85
CA GLY A 48 -5.61 9.02 2.05
C GLY A 48 -6.19 7.88 2.86
N VAL A 49 -6.78 6.92 2.15
CA VAL A 49 -7.46 5.75 2.73
C VAL A 49 -6.54 4.96 3.66
N SER A 50 -5.34 4.63 3.18
CA SER A 50 -4.35 3.82 3.91
C SER A 50 -3.78 4.55 5.11
N VAL A 51 -3.65 5.88 5.02
CA VAL A 51 -3.21 6.72 6.14
C VAL A 51 -4.25 6.76 7.24
N ASP A 52 -5.52 6.94 6.90
CA ASP A 52 -6.61 6.92 7.88
C ASP A 52 -6.81 5.52 8.48
N LEU A 53 -6.66 4.46 7.66
CA LEU A 53 -6.71 3.08 8.14
C LEU A 53 -5.58 2.78 9.13
N ALA A 54 -4.36 3.26 8.84
CA ALA A 54 -3.20 3.12 9.72
C ALA A 54 -3.42 3.82 11.06
N ARG A 55 -3.96 5.04 11.04
CA ARG A 55 -4.31 5.79 12.27
C ARG A 55 -5.36 5.05 13.10
N ALA A 56 -6.42 4.54 12.46
CA ALA A 56 -7.46 3.77 13.14
C ALA A 56 -6.91 2.46 13.75
N LEU A 57 -5.98 1.77 13.06
CA LEU A 57 -5.29 0.61 13.60
C LEU A 57 -4.47 0.98 14.85
N GLY A 58 -3.75 2.11 14.80
CA GLY A 58 -2.99 2.61 15.95
C GLY A 58 -3.85 2.91 17.16
N GLU A 59 -5.02 3.54 16.95
CA GLU A 59 -6.01 3.79 18.00
C GLU A 59 -6.51 2.47 18.63
N HIS A 60 -6.88 1.48 17.79
CA HIS A 60 -7.29 0.15 18.25
C HIS A 60 -6.21 -0.54 19.10
N LEU A 61 -4.95 -0.46 18.67
CA LEU A 61 -3.80 -1.04 19.37
C LEU A 61 -3.29 -0.17 20.54
N LYS A 62 -3.86 1.01 20.76
CA LYS A 62 -3.41 2.02 21.74
C LYS A 62 -1.93 2.37 21.56
N ARG A 63 -1.47 2.44 20.31
CA ARG A 63 -0.11 2.79 19.92
C ARG A 63 -0.12 4.03 19.04
N LYS A 64 0.80 4.98 19.30
CA LYS A 64 1.03 6.11 18.38
C LYS A 64 1.49 5.56 17.03
N VAL A 65 0.94 6.10 15.93
CA VAL A 65 1.37 5.73 14.57
C VAL A 65 2.51 6.62 14.11
N GLU A 66 3.54 6.00 13.57
CA GLU A 66 4.63 6.65 12.85
C GLU A 66 4.63 6.14 11.42
N LEU A 67 4.43 7.05 10.46
CA LEU A 67 4.34 6.72 9.05
C LEU A 67 5.72 6.85 8.39
N GLU A 68 6.20 5.75 7.81
CA GLU A 68 7.48 5.66 7.12
C GLU A 68 7.24 5.62 5.60
N ASN A 69 7.55 6.76 4.92
CA ASN A 69 7.44 6.81 3.47
C ASN A 69 8.71 6.27 2.79
N MET A 70 8.53 5.31 1.90
CA MET A 70 9.63 4.72 1.12
C MET A 70 9.10 4.13 -0.19
N PRO A 71 9.97 3.87 -1.20
CA PRO A 71 9.56 3.19 -2.43
C PRO A 71 8.93 1.83 -2.15
N PHE A 72 7.88 1.48 -2.93
CA PHE A 72 7.13 0.23 -2.77
C PHE A 72 8.02 -1.01 -2.76
N SER A 73 9.03 -1.03 -3.66
CA SER A 73 10.02 -2.11 -3.79
C SER A 73 10.85 -2.34 -2.51
N GLY A 74 10.96 -1.34 -1.63
CA GLY A 74 11.71 -1.41 -0.37
C GLY A 74 10.90 -1.87 0.84
N LEU A 75 9.55 -1.87 0.77
CA LEU A 75 8.68 -2.09 1.93
C LEU A 75 8.88 -3.45 2.60
N VAL A 76 8.98 -4.53 1.82
CA VAL A 76 9.15 -5.89 2.36
C VAL A 76 10.47 -6.02 3.10
N VAL A 77 11.56 -5.47 2.55
CA VAL A 77 12.89 -5.48 3.20
C VAL A 77 12.85 -4.67 4.51
N ALA A 78 12.22 -3.50 4.51
CA ALA A 78 12.06 -2.67 5.70
C ALA A 78 11.26 -3.39 6.81
N LEU A 79 10.24 -4.18 6.43
CA LEU A 79 9.46 -4.99 7.34
C LEU A 79 10.31 -6.14 7.93
N GLN A 80 11.02 -6.87 7.09
CA GLN A 80 11.88 -8.00 7.50
C GLN A 80 13.02 -7.58 8.42
N THR A 81 13.63 -6.42 8.15
CA THR A 81 14.72 -5.86 8.99
C THR A 81 14.22 -5.18 10.26
N GLY A 82 12.91 -5.09 10.47
CA GLY A 82 12.32 -4.46 11.66
C GLY A 82 12.38 -2.94 11.66
N ARG A 83 12.65 -2.29 10.52
CA ARG A 83 12.55 -0.84 10.37
C ARG A 83 11.10 -0.37 10.51
N ILE A 84 10.15 -1.16 10.00
CA ILE A 84 8.71 -0.97 10.15
C ILE A 84 8.06 -2.20 10.81
N ASP A 85 6.86 -2.03 11.36
CA ASP A 85 6.13 -3.09 12.06
C ASP A 85 5.06 -3.72 11.15
N VAL A 86 4.42 -2.91 10.30
CA VAL A 86 3.41 -3.33 9.33
C VAL A 86 3.55 -2.54 8.03
N ILE A 87 3.03 -3.11 6.93
CA ILE A 87 2.85 -2.41 5.65
C ILE A 87 1.36 -2.19 5.42
N ILE A 88 0.96 -0.93 5.21
CA ILE A 88 -0.37 -0.55 4.72
C ILE A 88 -0.13 0.35 3.51
N SER A 89 -0.03 -0.26 2.32
CA SER A 89 0.38 0.41 1.08
C SER A 89 -0.23 -0.28 -0.14
N SER A 90 -1.54 -0.50 -0.13
CA SER A 90 -2.28 -1.12 -1.25
C SER A 90 -1.61 -2.41 -1.77
N MET A 91 -1.02 -3.18 -0.82
CA MET A 91 -0.22 -4.37 -1.14
C MET A 91 -1.11 -5.59 -1.35
N THR A 92 -0.98 -6.22 -2.52
CA THR A 92 -1.72 -7.45 -2.84
C THR A 92 -1.20 -8.63 -2.02
N ALA A 93 -2.11 -9.33 -1.35
CA ALA A 93 -1.82 -10.60 -0.70
C ALA A 93 -1.65 -11.70 -1.78
N THR A 94 -0.42 -12.17 -1.97
CA THR A 94 -0.12 -13.26 -2.89
C THR A 94 0.43 -14.47 -2.15
N GLU A 95 0.24 -15.65 -2.73
CA GLU A 95 0.81 -16.89 -2.19
C GLU A 95 2.34 -16.84 -2.11
N GLU A 96 2.97 -16.28 -3.14
CA GLU A 96 4.43 -16.08 -3.18
C GLU A 96 4.88 -15.07 -2.12
N GLY A 97 4.19 -13.92 -2.00
CA GLY A 97 4.45 -12.93 -0.95
C GLY A 97 4.29 -13.50 0.46
N GLY A 98 3.32 -14.40 0.66
CA GLY A 98 3.07 -15.11 1.90
C GLY A 98 4.21 -16.01 2.40
N ARG A 99 5.22 -16.29 1.54
CA ARG A 99 6.46 -16.96 1.98
C ARG A 99 7.38 -16.02 2.76
N ASN A 100 7.30 -14.73 2.49
CA ASN A 100 8.20 -13.70 3.02
C ASN A 100 7.59 -12.86 4.13
N VAL A 101 6.27 -12.72 4.16
CA VAL A 101 5.51 -11.93 5.13
C VAL A 101 4.24 -12.68 5.57
N GLU A 102 3.61 -12.23 6.66
CA GLU A 102 2.22 -12.60 6.97
C GLU A 102 1.29 -11.54 6.37
N PHE A 103 0.15 -11.99 5.85
CA PHE A 103 -0.94 -11.11 5.42
C PHE A 103 -2.14 -11.22 6.36
N SER A 104 -2.81 -10.11 6.58
CA SER A 104 -4.13 -10.06 7.21
C SER A 104 -5.21 -10.61 6.28
N ASP A 105 -6.43 -10.69 6.77
CA ASP A 105 -7.62 -10.74 5.92
C ASP A 105 -7.66 -9.50 5.01
N PRO A 106 -8.19 -9.64 3.79
CA PRO A 106 -8.19 -8.54 2.83
C PRO A 106 -9.14 -7.41 3.24
N TYR A 107 -8.73 -6.18 2.95
CA TYR A 107 -9.53 -4.98 3.20
C TYR A 107 -10.08 -4.34 1.91
N VAL A 108 -9.46 -4.60 0.74
CA VAL A 108 -9.90 -4.15 -0.60
C VAL A 108 -9.86 -5.33 -1.56
N ARG A 109 -10.83 -5.42 -2.48
CA ARG A 109 -10.79 -6.30 -3.65
C ARG A 109 -10.58 -5.45 -4.90
N THR A 110 -9.71 -5.89 -5.79
CA THR A 110 -9.34 -5.19 -7.02
C THR A 110 -8.86 -6.20 -8.05
N GLY A 111 -8.09 -5.79 -9.04
CA GLY A 111 -7.44 -6.68 -9.98
C GLY A 111 -6.59 -5.97 -10.99
N LEU A 112 -5.71 -6.70 -11.66
CA LEU A 112 -4.84 -6.17 -12.70
C LEU A 112 -5.64 -5.85 -13.95
N CYS A 113 -5.46 -4.62 -14.42
CA CYS A 113 -6.07 -4.00 -15.58
C CYS A 113 -5.01 -3.44 -16.52
N LEU A 114 -5.44 -2.89 -17.64
CA LEU A 114 -4.54 -2.29 -18.63
C LEU A 114 -4.91 -0.82 -18.89
N LEU A 115 -3.93 0.05 -18.77
CA LEU A 115 -3.95 1.37 -19.39
C LEU A 115 -3.16 1.26 -20.69
N VAL A 116 -3.81 1.51 -21.83
CA VAL A 116 -3.19 1.36 -23.16
C VAL A 116 -3.21 2.67 -23.94
N GLY A 117 -2.31 2.83 -24.91
CA GLY A 117 -2.33 3.99 -25.80
C GLY A 117 -3.67 4.10 -26.58
N ALA A 118 -4.23 5.31 -26.67
CA ALA A 118 -5.52 5.54 -27.32
C ALA A 118 -5.57 5.08 -28.78
N LYS A 119 -4.46 5.27 -29.51
CA LYS A 119 -4.30 4.91 -30.92
C LYS A 119 -3.61 3.57 -31.14
N GLY A 120 -3.27 2.86 -30.05
CA GLY A 120 -2.60 1.55 -30.10
C GLY A 120 -3.55 0.43 -30.50
N ASP A 121 -2.96 -0.69 -30.89
CA ASP A 121 -3.64 -1.92 -31.36
C ASP A 121 -3.87 -2.93 -30.23
N VAL A 122 -3.50 -2.63 -28.98
CA VAL A 122 -3.74 -3.48 -27.82
C VAL A 122 -5.23 -3.42 -27.44
N ASN A 123 -5.94 -4.55 -27.57
CA ASN A 123 -7.34 -4.70 -27.24
C ASN A 123 -7.60 -5.69 -26.10
N GLY A 124 -6.54 -6.32 -25.59
CA GLY A 124 -6.60 -7.23 -24.46
C GLY A 124 -5.25 -7.76 -24.07
N ILE A 125 -5.27 -8.59 -23.01
CA ILE A 125 -4.06 -9.19 -22.44
C ILE A 125 -3.33 -10.08 -23.47
N ALA A 126 -4.06 -10.71 -24.39
CA ALA A 126 -3.49 -11.60 -25.41
C ALA A 126 -2.59 -10.86 -26.42
N ASP A 127 -2.79 -9.54 -26.60
CA ASP A 127 -2.03 -8.74 -27.57
C ASP A 127 -0.68 -8.29 -27.01
N LEU A 128 -0.44 -8.47 -25.69
CA LEU A 128 0.75 -7.92 -25.03
C LEU A 128 2.03 -8.72 -25.35
N ASP A 129 1.94 -10.04 -25.50
CA ASP A 129 3.14 -10.88 -25.71
C ASP A 129 3.49 -11.02 -27.20
N THR A 130 3.74 -9.89 -27.84
CA THR A 130 4.10 -9.80 -29.26
C THR A 130 5.40 -9.06 -29.42
N ASP A 131 6.21 -9.46 -30.41
CA ASP A 131 7.50 -8.82 -30.72
C ASP A 131 7.30 -7.32 -30.99
N GLY A 132 8.16 -6.52 -30.39
CA GLY A 132 8.12 -5.06 -30.50
C GLY A 132 7.21 -4.35 -29.50
N LYS A 133 6.33 -5.05 -28.79
CA LYS A 133 5.52 -4.47 -27.72
C LYS A 133 6.37 -4.07 -26.52
N LYS A 134 6.04 -2.94 -25.91
CA LYS A 134 6.68 -2.41 -24.71
C LYS A 134 5.65 -2.24 -23.62
N ILE A 135 5.85 -2.90 -22.50
CA ILE A 135 4.90 -2.93 -21.38
C ILE A 135 5.53 -2.28 -20.16
N ALA A 136 4.96 -1.18 -19.72
CA ALA A 136 5.36 -0.51 -18.49
C ALA A 136 4.84 -1.26 -17.27
N VAL A 137 5.69 -1.39 -16.24
CA VAL A 137 5.36 -2.02 -14.96
C VAL A 137 6.08 -1.29 -13.82
N VAL A 138 5.44 -1.20 -12.65
CA VAL A 138 6.07 -0.66 -11.45
C VAL A 138 6.82 -1.78 -10.74
N ARG A 139 8.05 -1.48 -10.36
CA ARG A 139 8.95 -2.45 -9.70
C ARG A 139 8.39 -2.96 -8.37
N GLY A 140 8.46 -4.27 -8.17
CA GLY A 140 8.00 -4.95 -6.95
C GLY A 140 6.51 -5.21 -6.88
N THR A 141 5.73 -4.79 -7.91
CA THR A 141 4.27 -5.01 -7.94
C THR A 141 3.90 -6.36 -8.54
N THR A 142 2.67 -6.80 -8.29
CA THR A 142 2.09 -8.01 -8.90
C THR A 142 2.00 -7.91 -10.42
N GLY A 143 1.79 -6.70 -10.97
CA GLY A 143 1.82 -6.43 -12.40
C GLY A 143 3.18 -6.75 -13.01
N GLN A 144 4.28 -6.33 -12.35
CA GLN A 144 5.64 -6.68 -12.80
C GLN A 144 5.89 -8.19 -12.73
N HIS A 145 5.54 -8.83 -11.60
CA HIS A 145 5.73 -10.27 -11.43
C HIS A 145 4.94 -11.05 -12.47
N TRP A 146 3.68 -10.67 -12.71
CA TRP A 146 2.86 -11.30 -13.73
C TRP A 146 3.47 -11.11 -15.14
N ALA A 147 3.88 -9.91 -15.48
CA ALA A 147 4.47 -9.62 -16.80
C ALA A 147 5.75 -10.45 -17.04
N LYS A 148 6.66 -10.50 -16.06
CA LYS A 148 7.89 -11.33 -16.14
C LYS A 148 7.60 -12.82 -16.31
N ALA A 149 6.55 -13.32 -15.69
CA ALA A 149 6.17 -14.72 -15.78
C ALA A 149 5.52 -15.08 -17.12
N ASN A 150 4.71 -14.18 -17.69
CA ASN A 150 3.81 -14.47 -18.81
C ASN A 150 4.20 -13.85 -20.15
N LEU A 151 4.91 -12.71 -20.15
CA LEU A 151 5.34 -12.05 -21.38
C LEU A 151 6.78 -12.44 -21.71
N LYS A 152 6.98 -13.11 -22.85
CA LYS A 152 8.29 -13.62 -23.27
C LYS A 152 8.88 -12.87 -24.45
N LYS A 153 8.03 -12.21 -25.25
CA LYS A 153 8.40 -11.49 -26.47
C LYS A 153 8.40 -9.97 -26.25
N ALA A 154 7.47 -9.48 -25.44
CA ALA A 154 7.37 -8.06 -25.14
C ALA A 154 8.56 -7.57 -24.29
N ALA A 155 9.01 -6.35 -24.56
CA ALA A 155 9.99 -5.67 -23.71
C ALA A 155 9.31 -5.07 -22.49
N LEU A 156 9.85 -5.32 -21.29
CA LEU A 156 9.33 -4.73 -20.05
C LEU A 156 10.09 -3.46 -19.68
N LEU A 157 9.37 -2.38 -19.43
CA LEU A 157 9.89 -1.14 -18.87
C LEU A 157 9.66 -1.15 -17.35
N ASP A 158 10.68 -1.60 -16.62
CA ASP A 158 10.67 -1.67 -15.16
C ASP A 158 10.94 -0.28 -14.56
N LEU A 159 9.90 0.40 -14.10
CA LEU A 159 9.97 1.74 -13.55
C LEU A 159 9.66 1.76 -12.05
N GLU A 160 10.18 2.76 -11.34
CA GLU A 160 10.00 2.86 -9.88
C GLU A 160 8.66 3.50 -9.50
N LYS A 161 8.08 4.34 -10.37
CA LYS A 161 6.90 5.13 -10.09
C LYS A 161 5.78 4.91 -11.11
N GLU A 162 4.56 4.85 -10.62
CA GLU A 162 3.35 4.80 -11.44
C GLU A 162 3.31 5.93 -12.47
N THR A 163 3.60 7.17 -12.04
CA THR A 163 3.58 8.34 -12.92
C THR A 163 4.53 8.23 -14.10
N ALA A 164 5.69 7.56 -13.93
CA ALA A 164 6.62 7.30 -15.01
C ALA A 164 6.05 6.27 -16.01
N CYS A 165 5.40 5.21 -15.52
CA CYS A 165 4.72 4.22 -16.37
C CYS A 165 3.61 4.86 -17.21
N VAL A 166 2.79 5.70 -16.60
CA VAL A 166 1.72 6.44 -17.29
C VAL A 166 2.30 7.36 -18.36
N LEU A 167 3.40 8.05 -18.05
CA LEU A 167 4.06 8.94 -19.02
C LEU A 167 4.57 8.18 -20.25
N GLU A 168 5.13 6.99 -20.06
CA GLU A 168 5.57 6.15 -21.19
C GLU A 168 4.41 5.77 -22.11
N VAL A 169 3.22 5.47 -21.55
CA VAL A 169 2.02 5.18 -22.35
C VAL A 169 1.48 6.43 -23.05
N THR A 170 1.37 7.56 -22.33
CA THR A 170 0.81 8.80 -22.90
C THR A 170 1.69 9.38 -24.03
N GLN A 171 3.00 9.12 -23.98
CA GLN A 171 3.97 9.50 -25.01
C GLN A 171 4.12 8.48 -26.13
N GLY A 172 3.38 7.36 -26.10
CA GLY A 172 3.47 6.29 -27.08
C GLY A 172 4.79 5.51 -27.03
N LYS A 173 5.55 5.60 -25.94
CA LYS A 173 6.79 4.87 -25.71
C LYS A 173 6.56 3.47 -25.13
N ALA A 174 5.43 3.27 -24.45
CA ALA A 174 4.89 1.98 -24.03
C ALA A 174 3.52 1.76 -24.67
N ASP A 175 3.21 0.52 -25.05
CA ASP A 175 1.91 0.13 -25.60
C ASP A 175 0.86 -0.04 -24.50
N ALA A 176 1.28 -0.49 -23.32
CA ALA A 176 0.42 -0.70 -22.16
C ALA A 176 1.16 -0.49 -20.84
N PHE A 177 0.40 -0.17 -19.81
CA PHE A 177 0.79 -0.21 -18.42
C PHE A 177 -0.12 -1.19 -17.68
N ILE A 178 0.48 -2.18 -17.01
CA ILE A 178 -0.23 -3.16 -16.19
C ILE A 178 -0.27 -2.67 -14.76
N TYR A 179 -1.47 -2.36 -14.28
CA TYR A 179 -1.66 -1.95 -12.89
C TYR A 179 -3.08 -2.25 -12.42
N ASP A 180 -3.41 -1.86 -11.20
CA ASP A 180 -4.74 -2.11 -10.65
C ASP A 180 -5.84 -1.23 -11.27
N GLN A 181 -7.09 -1.61 -10.97
CA GLN A 181 -8.29 -1.02 -11.54
C GLN A 181 -8.47 0.47 -11.17
N MET A 182 -8.12 0.84 -9.92
CA MET A 182 -8.29 2.23 -9.44
C MET A 182 -7.32 3.18 -10.12
N SER A 183 -6.06 2.78 -10.21
CA SER A 183 -5.03 3.50 -10.96
C SER A 183 -5.37 3.63 -12.43
N THR A 184 -5.78 2.52 -13.06
CA THR A 184 -6.14 2.50 -14.47
C THR A 184 -7.27 3.48 -14.78
N LEU A 185 -8.33 3.51 -13.96
CA LEU A 185 -9.42 4.47 -14.09
C LEU A 185 -8.92 5.91 -13.95
N ARG A 186 -8.22 6.22 -12.87
CA ARG A 186 -7.74 7.58 -12.58
C ARG A 186 -6.84 8.12 -13.70
N ASN A 187 -5.89 7.31 -14.17
CA ASN A 187 -4.94 7.74 -15.19
C ASN A 187 -5.58 7.89 -16.56
N TRP A 188 -6.57 7.07 -16.91
CA TRP A 188 -7.38 7.27 -18.09
C TRP A 188 -8.18 8.57 -18.00
N GLN A 189 -8.85 8.84 -16.87
CA GLN A 189 -9.61 10.10 -16.70
C GLN A 189 -8.72 11.34 -16.80
N ALA A 190 -7.48 11.25 -16.33
CA ALA A 190 -6.51 12.35 -16.44
C ALA A 190 -5.90 12.50 -17.85
N ASN A 191 -5.96 11.47 -18.69
CA ASN A 191 -5.33 11.43 -20.01
C ASN A 191 -6.25 10.81 -21.09
N PRO A 192 -7.51 11.26 -21.23
CA PRO A 192 -8.51 10.57 -22.06
C PRO A 192 -8.19 10.59 -23.56
N ASP A 193 -7.46 11.62 -24.02
CA ASP A 193 -7.13 11.78 -25.43
C ASP A 193 -5.96 10.87 -25.88
N THR A 194 -5.13 10.44 -24.95
CA THR A 194 -3.89 9.68 -25.20
C THR A 194 -3.94 8.25 -24.70
N THR A 195 -4.93 7.89 -23.87
CA THR A 195 -5.05 6.56 -23.28
C THR A 195 -6.46 5.99 -23.38
N ARG A 196 -6.57 4.66 -23.27
CA ARG A 196 -7.82 3.92 -23.05
C ARG A 196 -7.66 3.02 -21.83
N ALA A 197 -8.70 2.89 -21.01
CA ALA A 197 -8.73 2.01 -19.86
C ALA A 197 -9.45 0.70 -20.18
N MET A 198 -8.85 -0.43 -19.86
CA MET A 198 -9.49 -1.74 -19.86
C MET A 198 -9.72 -2.14 -18.39
N LEU A 199 -10.89 -1.75 -17.86
CA LEU A 199 -11.22 -1.82 -16.44
C LEU A 199 -11.72 -3.20 -15.99
N LYS A 200 -11.98 -4.15 -16.91
CA LYS A 200 -12.27 -5.53 -16.54
C LYS A 200 -10.96 -6.21 -16.15
N PRO A 201 -10.78 -6.60 -14.89
CA PRO A 201 -9.56 -7.25 -14.47
C PRO A 201 -9.31 -8.56 -15.23
N PHE A 202 -8.09 -8.77 -15.68
CA PHE A 202 -7.67 -10.06 -16.23
C PHE A 202 -7.12 -11.00 -15.14
N ARG A 203 -6.86 -10.45 -13.94
CA ARG A 203 -6.49 -11.17 -12.74
C ARG A 203 -7.08 -10.47 -11.53
N GLU A 204 -7.88 -11.17 -10.75
CA GLU A 204 -8.41 -10.66 -9.48
C GLU A 204 -7.33 -10.61 -8.41
N GLU A 205 -7.38 -9.59 -7.57
CA GLU A 205 -6.45 -9.32 -6.49
C GLU A 205 -7.16 -8.82 -5.23
N ALA A 206 -6.50 -8.95 -4.10
CA ALA A 206 -7.00 -8.43 -2.84
C ALA A 206 -5.85 -7.81 -2.04
N TRP A 207 -6.05 -6.59 -1.54
CA TRP A 207 -5.06 -5.92 -0.71
C TRP A 207 -5.25 -6.26 0.76
N ALA A 208 -4.12 -6.47 1.43
CA ALA A 208 -4.06 -6.80 2.84
C ALA A 208 -2.95 -6.01 3.56
N VAL A 209 -3.05 -5.96 4.87
CA VAL A 209 -1.96 -5.46 5.72
C VAL A 209 -0.90 -6.55 5.79
N ALA A 210 0.39 -6.19 5.56
CA ALA A 210 1.48 -7.13 5.70
C ALA A 210 2.24 -6.91 7.02
N MET A 211 2.64 -8.02 7.64
CA MET A 211 3.40 -8.09 8.89
C MET A 211 4.60 -9.01 8.71
N ARG A 212 5.55 -8.96 9.66
CA ARG A 212 6.70 -9.88 9.64
C ARG A 212 6.23 -11.34 9.63
N LYS A 213 6.95 -12.15 8.88
CA LYS A 213 6.70 -13.59 8.81
C LYS A 213 6.76 -14.21 10.20
N GLY A 214 5.71 -14.99 10.55
CA GLY A 214 5.57 -15.63 11.85
C GLY A 214 5.01 -14.72 12.96
N ASP A 215 4.70 -13.44 12.71
CA ASP A 215 4.06 -12.56 13.70
C ASP A 215 2.55 -12.80 13.74
N ILE A 216 2.17 -13.99 14.22
CA ILE A 216 0.78 -14.43 14.31
C ILE A 216 -0.01 -13.58 15.31
N ALA A 217 0.63 -13.04 16.33
CA ALA A 217 -0.03 -12.15 17.29
C ALA A 217 -0.47 -10.85 16.63
N MET A 218 0.42 -10.19 15.88
CA MET A 218 0.06 -8.98 15.13
C MET A 218 -1.02 -9.27 14.09
N LYS A 219 -0.92 -10.40 13.37
CA LYS A 219 -1.95 -10.81 12.41
C LYS A 219 -3.33 -10.94 13.06
N ALA A 220 -3.40 -11.59 14.23
CA ALA A 220 -4.65 -11.74 14.96
C ALA A 220 -5.24 -10.37 15.37
N HIS A 221 -4.40 -9.45 15.89
CA HIS A 221 -4.83 -8.10 16.23
C HIS A 221 -5.32 -7.30 15.01
N VAL A 222 -4.60 -7.37 13.89
CA VAL A 222 -5.00 -6.68 12.65
C VAL A 222 -6.32 -7.25 12.12
N ASN A 223 -6.50 -8.57 12.11
CA ASN A 223 -7.75 -9.19 11.64
C ASN A 223 -8.94 -8.83 12.53
N ALA A 224 -8.76 -8.83 13.86
CA ALA A 224 -9.80 -8.38 14.80
C ALA A 224 -10.18 -6.91 14.53
N PHE A 225 -9.19 -6.04 14.38
CA PHE A 225 -9.41 -4.64 14.01
C PHE A 225 -10.19 -4.51 12.69
N LEU A 226 -9.77 -5.20 11.63
CA LEU A 226 -10.44 -5.11 10.32
C LEU A 226 -11.90 -5.58 10.38
N ALA A 227 -12.19 -6.63 11.15
CA ALA A 227 -13.54 -7.13 11.36
C ALA A 227 -14.41 -6.10 12.11
N GLU A 228 -13.93 -5.55 13.22
CA GLU A 228 -14.61 -4.52 14.01
C GLU A 228 -14.80 -3.22 13.20
N TYR A 229 -13.76 -2.80 12.47
CA TYR A 229 -13.79 -1.60 11.64
C TYR A 229 -14.82 -1.72 10.52
N ARG A 230 -14.94 -2.91 9.91
CA ARG A 230 -15.96 -3.21 8.90
C ARG A 230 -17.36 -3.20 9.50
N ALA A 231 -17.59 -3.91 10.60
CA ALA A 231 -18.87 -3.98 11.28
C ALA A 231 -19.35 -2.60 11.77
N GLY A 232 -18.41 -1.75 12.23
CA GLY A 232 -18.68 -0.37 12.64
C GLY A 232 -18.80 0.63 11.49
N GLY A 233 -18.84 0.18 10.22
CA GLY A 233 -18.97 1.03 9.04
C GLY A 233 -17.74 1.89 8.73
N GLY A 234 -16.57 1.51 9.24
CA GLY A 234 -15.32 2.25 9.04
C GLY A 234 -14.93 2.34 7.56
N PHE A 235 -14.99 1.24 6.82
CA PHE A 235 -14.70 1.24 5.39
C PHE A 235 -15.67 2.10 4.58
N ARG A 236 -16.96 2.10 4.94
CA ARG A 236 -17.93 3.00 4.31
C ARG A 236 -17.54 4.46 4.51
N ARG A 237 -17.16 4.85 5.74
CA ARG A 237 -16.68 6.22 6.01
C ARG A 237 -15.42 6.58 5.23
N LEU A 238 -14.47 5.64 5.07
CA LEU A 238 -13.29 5.84 4.20
C LEU A 238 -13.69 6.02 2.74
N GLY A 239 -14.60 5.18 2.23
CA GLY A 239 -15.12 5.27 0.87
C GLY A 239 -15.83 6.61 0.62
N ASP A 240 -16.67 7.06 1.55
CA ASP A 240 -17.39 8.33 1.45
C ASP A 240 -16.44 9.54 1.49
N LYS A 241 -15.37 9.46 2.28
CA LYS A 241 -14.37 10.54 2.40
C LYS A 241 -13.44 10.62 1.21
N TRP A 242 -12.95 9.48 0.69
CA TRP A 242 -11.83 9.45 -0.23
C TRP A 242 -12.15 8.94 -1.62
N LEU A 243 -13.20 8.14 -1.80
CA LEU A 243 -13.46 7.35 -3.01
C LEU A 243 -14.84 7.60 -3.62
N LYS A 244 -15.53 8.68 -3.22
CA LYS A 244 -16.88 8.95 -3.69
C LYS A 244 -16.93 9.13 -5.22
N GLU A 245 -16.01 9.89 -5.78
CA GLU A 245 -15.93 10.13 -7.22
C GLU A 245 -15.66 8.84 -8.00
N GLN A 246 -14.71 8.03 -7.52
CA GLN A 246 -14.37 6.74 -8.13
C GLN A 246 -15.56 5.78 -8.07
N ARG A 247 -16.22 5.68 -6.91
CA ARG A 247 -17.43 4.85 -6.75
C ARG A 247 -18.53 5.25 -7.72
N ASP A 248 -18.81 6.55 -7.84
CA ASP A 248 -19.84 7.07 -8.73
C ASP A 248 -19.49 6.79 -10.21
N THR A 249 -18.21 6.85 -10.55
CA THR A 249 -17.72 6.54 -11.90
C THR A 249 -17.81 5.05 -12.20
N PHE A 250 -17.36 4.17 -11.30
CA PHE A 250 -17.49 2.73 -11.46
C PHE A 250 -18.95 2.30 -11.62
N ALA A 251 -19.87 2.90 -10.83
CA ALA A 251 -21.30 2.64 -10.95
C ALA A 251 -21.84 3.01 -12.33
N LYS A 252 -21.44 4.17 -12.89
CA LYS A 252 -21.83 4.59 -14.27
C LYS A 252 -21.28 3.65 -15.33
N LEU A 253 -20.09 3.07 -15.11
CA LEU A 253 -19.44 2.15 -16.05
C LEU A 253 -19.90 0.70 -15.89
N GLY A 254 -20.78 0.40 -14.91
CA GLY A 254 -21.21 -0.97 -14.61
C GLY A 254 -20.08 -1.85 -14.08
N VAL A 255 -19.05 -1.26 -13.48
CA VAL A 255 -17.88 -1.96 -12.94
C VAL A 255 -18.05 -2.07 -11.41
N PRO A 256 -17.86 -3.26 -10.81
CA PRO A 256 -17.93 -3.43 -9.36
C PRO A 256 -16.95 -2.54 -8.62
N PHE A 257 -17.42 -1.92 -7.55
CA PHE A 257 -16.57 -1.09 -6.69
C PHE A 257 -15.84 -1.95 -5.64
N VAL A 258 -14.63 -1.55 -5.29
CA VAL A 258 -13.63 -2.36 -4.56
C VAL A 258 -13.81 -2.47 -3.04
N PHE A 259 -14.69 -1.66 -2.41
CA PHE A 259 -14.99 -1.69 -0.96
C PHE A 259 -16.26 -2.44 -0.62
#